data_cae2a9e71ef77ef2e8af91ff69d7d218
#
_entry.id   cae2a9e71ef77ef2e8af91ff69d7d218
#
_cell.length_a   1.000
_cell.length_b   1.000
_cell.length_c   1.000
_cell.angle_alpha   90.00
_cell.angle_beta   90.00
_cell.angle_gamma   90.00
#
_symmetry.space_group_name_H-M   'P 1'
#
loop_
_entity.id
_entity.type
_entity.pdbx_description
1 polymer ?
#
loop_
_entity_poly.entity_id
_entity_poly.type
_entity_poly.pdbx_seq_one_letter_code
_entity_poly.pdbx_strand_id
1 'polypeptide(L)'
;MIGAAPMLFMMAIFSLAFSCAMMTSAHAQLPDFADLVEDNVDSVVHITVVSEGEGMLDGLRRAIPEEWFDRRLFPWPEEEPRLRQGQGSGFIISADGYVLTNNHVVASGGNITVRLHDRREFKAELVGSDARSDVALLKVDADDLPAAKLGRSDDLRVGEWVFAIGSPFNFEYSVTAGIVSALGRSSLGSGANSFVPFIQSDVAINPGNSGGPLFDLDGRVIGINSQIFSRSGGFQGISLSIPIDAAMEVVEMLKADGAVSRGFLGVLLDSGPSFEVAKSLGLDRPMGALITEVLEDTPAKDAGLKSGDVILSVDGEAVDLSSDLPFMIGRRKGGDKVELKVWRDRKELDIEVTLALLPDDEGETDVETSADSELKPGALGLGVSEVPPELAQRLNVDGGVLVRTSTGLARSADIVSGDIILQVQGQAIAGLNDFSSAVENLQAGDHASFLILRGNFRTYRAIRVPD
;
A
#
# COMPACT_ATOMS: atom_id res chain seq x y z
N MET A 1 -76.05 -20.34 -32.79
CA MET A 1 -74.65 -20.44 -32.27
C MET A 1 -73.75 -19.37 -32.97
N ILE A 2 -73.91 -18.16 -32.54
CA ILE A 2 -73.06 -17.03 -33.07
C ILE A 2 -72.71 -16.19 -31.84
N GLY A 3 -71.44 -16.09 -31.45
CA GLY A 3 -71.13 -15.04 -30.53
C GLY A 3 -69.91 -15.19 -29.59
N ALA A 4 -69.07 -16.23 -29.66
CA ALA A 4 -67.92 -16.36 -28.74
C ALA A 4 -66.57 -15.95 -29.32
N ALA A 5 -66.39 -15.90 -30.63
CA ALA A 5 -65.11 -15.62 -31.27
C ALA A 5 -64.63 -14.17 -31.16
N PRO A 6 -65.41 -13.10 -31.27
CA PRO A 6 -64.95 -11.73 -31.22
C PRO A 6 -64.46 -11.27 -29.81
N MET A 7 -65.07 -11.84 -28.75
CA MET A 7 -64.81 -11.50 -27.38
C MET A 7 -63.42 -12.04 -26.93
N LEU A 8 -63.07 -13.25 -27.36
CA LEU A 8 -61.76 -13.86 -27.11
C LEU A 8 -60.60 -13.10 -27.84
N PHE A 9 -60.88 -12.63 -29.07
CA PHE A 9 -59.92 -11.86 -29.85
C PHE A 9 -59.66 -10.46 -29.25
N MET A 10 -60.70 -9.80 -28.74
CA MET A 10 -60.57 -8.53 -28.03
C MET A 10 -59.83 -8.67 -26.70
N MET A 11 -60.06 -9.71 -25.92
CA MET A 11 -59.32 -9.99 -24.69
C MET A 11 -57.86 -10.29 -24.95
N ALA A 12 -57.50 -11.00 -26.03
CA ALA A 12 -56.14 -11.26 -26.43
C ALA A 12 -55.38 -9.98 -26.84
N ILE A 13 -56.05 -9.07 -27.58
CA ILE A 13 -55.47 -7.78 -27.94
C ILE A 13 -55.31 -6.89 -26.73
N PHE A 14 -56.24 -6.87 -25.79
CA PHE A 14 -56.12 -6.10 -24.55
C PHE A 14 -55.02 -6.65 -23.62
N SER A 15 -54.86 -7.97 -23.55
CA SER A 15 -53.79 -8.62 -22.80
C SER A 15 -52.40 -8.35 -23.41
N LEU A 16 -52.31 -8.35 -24.74
CA LEU A 16 -51.07 -8.02 -25.45
C LEU A 16 -50.68 -6.52 -25.32
N ALA A 17 -51.66 -5.62 -25.40
CA ALA A 17 -51.50 -4.19 -25.18
C ALA A 17 -51.12 -3.88 -23.73
N PHE A 18 -51.70 -4.58 -22.75
CA PHE A 18 -51.36 -4.45 -21.35
C PHE A 18 -49.95 -5.00 -21.01
N SER A 19 -49.56 -6.14 -21.64
CA SER A 19 -48.17 -6.63 -21.55
C SER A 19 -47.13 -5.68 -22.19
N CYS A 20 -47.48 -5.01 -23.29
CA CYS A 20 -46.62 -4.05 -23.94
C CYS A 20 -46.47 -2.72 -23.14
N ALA A 21 -47.53 -2.31 -22.43
CA ALA A 21 -47.49 -1.13 -21.55
C ALA A 21 -46.71 -1.36 -20.24
N MET A 22 -46.46 -2.62 -19.85
CA MET A 22 -45.66 -3.01 -18.69
C MET A 22 -44.15 -3.15 -19.02
N MET A 23 -43.76 -2.98 -20.29
CA MET A 23 -42.34 -2.76 -20.62
C MET A 23 -41.98 -1.34 -20.24
N THR A 24 -41.92 -1.03 -18.96
CA THR A 24 -41.18 0.11 -18.46
C THR A 24 -39.75 -0.11 -18.92
N SER A 25 -39.32 0.70 -19.90
CA SER A 25 -37.92 0.75 -20.30
C SER A 25 -37.13 1.02 -19.02
N ALA A 26 -36.48 -0.01 -18.52
CA ALA A 26 -35.41 0.19 -17.54
C ALA A 26 -34.31 0.94 -18.30
N HIS A 27 -34.43 2.26 -18.39
CA HIS A 27 -33.32 3.08 -18.76
C HIS A 27 -32.32 2.91 -17.61
N ALA A 28 -31.16 2.37 -17.92
CA ALA A 28 -30.02 2.46 -17.04
C ALA A 28 -29.71 3.97 -16.90
N GLN A 29 -30.28 4.59 -15.87
CA GLN A 29 -30.06 5.99 -15.58
C GLN A 29 -28.65 6.08 -14.97
N LEU A 30 -27.78 6.87 -15.59
CA LEU A 30 -26.50 7.19 -14.95
C LEU A 30 -26.76 7.86 -13.60
N PRO A 31 -25.90 7.61 -12.60
CA PRO A 31 -26.06 8.26 -11.29
C PRO A 31 -26.15 9.78 -11.43
N ASP A 32 -27.08 10.40 -10.74
CA ASP A 32 -27.13 11.85 -10.56
C ASP A 32 -26.33 12.21 -9.32
N PHE A 33 -25.18 12.82 -9.55
CA PHE A 33 -24.27 13.20 -8.46
C PHE A 33 -24.62 14.56 -7.85
N ALA A 34 -25.51 15.38 -8.46
CA ALA A 34 -25.77 16.73 -8.01
C ALA A 34 -26.38 16.75 -6.60
N ASP A 35 -27.46 15.99 -6.38
CA ASP A 35 -28.12 15.87 -5.07
C ASP A 35 -27.16 15.28 -4.02
N LEU A 36 -26.36 14.27 -4.39
CA LEU A 36 -25.38 13.64 -3.50
C LEU A 36 -24.29 14.63 -3.08
N VAL A 37 -23.89 15.52 -3.97
CA VAL A 37 -22.90 16.57 -3.64
C VAL A 37 -23.50 17.61 -2.70
N GLU A 38 -24.72 18.10 -2.97
CA GLU A 38 -25.40 19.06 -2.10
C GLU A 38 -25.59 18.51 -0.67
N ASP A 39 -25.92 17.24 -0.53
CA ASP A 39 -26.12 16.60 0.77
C ASP A 39 -24.84 16.36 1.57
N ASN A 40 -23.67 16.31 0.93
CA ASN A 40 -22.43 15.87 1.57
C ASN A 40 -21.31 16.93 1.60
N VAL A 41 -21.37 17.96 0.75
CA VAL A 41 -20.30 18.96 0.62
C VAL A 41 -19.99 19.69 1.92
N ASP A 42 -20.99 19.93 2.77
CA ASP A 42 -20.82 20.64 4.04
C ASP A 42 -19.94 19.85 5.04
N SER A 43 -19.84 18.54 4.88
CA SER A 43 -18.97 17.69 5.70
C SER A 43 -17.50 17.73 5.27
N VAL A 44 -17.20 18.25 4.07
CA VAL A 44 -15.85 18.31 3.50
C VAL A 44 -15.19 19.65 3.86
N VAL A 45 -13.92 19.59 4.24
CA VAL A 45 -13.16 20.75 4.68
C VAL A 45 -11.87 20.93 3.88
N HIS A 46 -11.44 22.18 3.77
CA HIS A 46 -10.12 22.54 3.27
C HIS A 46 -9.16 22.70 4.45
N ILE A 47 -7.96 22.11 4.31
CA ILE A 47 -6.92 22.15 5.34
C ILE A 47 -5.72 22.92 4.79
N THR A 48 -5.28 23.91 5.57
CA THR A 48 -4.05 24.67 5.31
C THR A 48 -3.10 24.50 6.48
N VAL A 49 -1.87 24.20 6.20
CA VAL A 49 -0.80 24.08 7.19
C VAL A 49 0.29 25.09 6.87
N VAL A 50 0.61 25.95 7.84
CA VAL A 50 1.66 26.94 7.72
C VAL A 50 2.75 26.64 8.73
N SER A 51 3.93 26.29 8.24
CA SER A 51 5.13 26.04 9.04
C SER A 51 6.25 27.02 8.71
N GLU A 52 7.03 27.37 9.70
CA GLU A 52 8.27 28.12 9.50
C GLU A 52 9.32 27.13 8.95
N GLY A 53 9.66 27.29 7.68
CA GLY A 53 10.73 26.48 7.05
C GLY A 53 12.09 26.94 7.54
N GLU A 54 12.96 26.01 7.93
CA GLU A 54 14.38 26.32 8.15
C GLU A 54 14.96 26.87 6.84
N GLY A 55 15.62 28.03 6.91
CA GLY A 55 16.33 28.59 5.76
C GLY A 55 17.45 27.65 5.32
N MET A 56 17.78 27.66 4.03
CA MET A 56 18.92 26.87 3.49
C MET A 56 20.23 27.17 4.24
N LEU A 57 20.32 28.36 4.84
CA LEU A 57 21.46 28.82 5.63
C LEU A 57 21.47 28.28 7.06
N ASP A 58 20.33 27.90 7.63
CA ASP A 58 20.26 27.35 9.00
C ASP A 58 20.91 25.96 9.08
N GLY A 59 20.77 25.13 8.05
CA GLY A 59 21.51 23.88 7.92
C GLY A 59 23.01 24.09 7.82
N LEU A 60 23.43 25.09 7.03
CA LEU A 60 24.85 25.46 6.91
C LEU A 60 25.40 26.04 8.21
N ARG A 61 24.61 26.80 8.95
CA ARG A 61 24.95 27.40 10.23
C ARG A 61 25.16 26.38 11.34
N ARG A 62 24.40 25.27 11.34
CA ARG A 62 24.62 24.13 12.26
C ARG A 62 25.87 23.31 11.90
N ALA A 63 26.27 23.29 10.63
CA ALA A 63 27.43 22.55 10.16
C ALA A 63 28.77 23.28 10.38
N ILE A 64 28.77 24.60 10.69
CA ILE A 64 29.96 25.40 10.91
C ILE A 64 30.16 25.62 12.41
N PRO A 65 31.33 25.29 13.00
CA PRO A 65 31.62 25.58 14.42
C PRO A 65 31.47 27.06 14.75
N GLU A 66 30.86 27.38 15.89
CA GLU A 66 30.58 28.75 16.34
C GLU A 66 31.84 29.64 16.40
N GLU A 67 33.00 29.03 16.63
CA GLU A 67 34.33 29.68 16.71
C GLU A 67 34.77 30.28 15.36
N TRP A 68 34.18 29.86 14.24
CA TRP A 68 34.52 30.35 12.90
C TRP A 68 33.56 31.45 12.43
N PHE A 69 32.62 31.86 13.30
CA PHE A 69 31.53 32.79 12.99
C PHE A 69 31.90 34.22 13.42
N ASP A 70 32.72 34.92 12.63
CA ASP A 70 32.88 36.37 12.83
C ASP A 70 31.85 37.15 12.03
N ARG A 71 30.78 37.63 12.71
CA ARG A 71 29.71 38.45 12.14
C ARG A 71 30.19 39.70 11.42
N ARG A 72 31.45 40.12 11.62
CA ARG A 72 32.04 41.32 11.00
C ARG A 72 32.64 41.02 9.63
N LEU A 73 32.97 39.75 9.34
CA LEU A 73 33.63 39.34 8.09
C LEU A 73 32.61 38.80 7.05
N PHE A 74 31.48 38.31 7.49
CA PHE A 74 30.39 37.80 6.61
C PHE A 74 29.06 38.37 7.09
N PRO A 75 28.58 39.50 6.54
CA PRO A 75 27.21 39.94 6.76
C PRO A 75 26.24 38.98 6.03
N TRP A 76 25.71 38.00 6.76
CA TRP A 76 24.68 37.14 6.24
C TRP A 76 23.41 37.98 6.14
N PRO A 77 22.67 37.92 5.02
CA PRO A 77 21.32 38.48 4.96
C PRO A 77 20.50 37.84 6.06
N GLU A 78 19.77 38.61 6.82
CA GLU A 78 18.67 38.06 7.63
C GLU A 78 17.66 37.48 6.65
N GLU A 79 17.66 36.15 6.45
CA GLU A 79 16.59 35.50 5.68
C GLU A 79 15.31 35.61 6.49
N GLU A 80 14.32 36.26 5.91
CA GLU A 80 12.96 36.15 6.44
C GLU A 80 12.55 34.67 6.44
N PRO A 81 11.95 34.17 7.53
CA PRO A 81 11.51 32.77 7.61
C PRO A 81 10.67 32.43 6.38
N ARG A 82 11.10 31.47 5.59
CA ARG A 82 10.32 31.00 4.44
C ARG A 82 9.16 30.18 4.97
N LEU A 83 7.95 30.76 4.94
CA LEU A 83 6.74 30.04 5.27
C LEU A 83 6.50 28.93 4.24
N ARG A 84 6.51 27.68 4.69
CA ARG A 84 6.07 26.54 3.90
C ARG A 84 4.56 26.40 4.12
N GLN A 85 3.82 26.33 3.03
CA GLN A 85 2.38 26.15 3.07
C GLN A 85 2.04 24.79 2.46
N GLY A 86 1.50 23.87 3.27
CA GLY A 86 0.85 22.64 2.85
C GLY A 86 -0.65 22.88 2.68
N GLN A 87 -1.27 22.15 1.76
CA GLN A 87 -2.72 22.22 1.53
C GLN A 87 -3.27 20.84 1.23
N GLY A 88 -4.49 20.59 1.67
CA GLY A 88 -5.22 19.35 1.40
C GLY A 88 -6.68 19.50 1.75
N SER A 89 -7.36 18.38 1.68
CA SER A 89 -8.76 18.23 2.08
C SER A 89 -8.87 17.39 3.34
N GLY A 90 -10.02 17.41 3.95
CA GLY A 90 -10.44 16.55 5.05
C GLY A 90 -11.94 16.43 5.08
N PHE A 91 -12.45 15.71 6.06
CA PHE A 91 -13.89 15.66 6.32
C PHE A 91 -14.16 15.50 7.82
N ILE A 92 -15.30 16.05 8.24
CA ILE A 92 -15.76 16.03 9.62
C ILE A 92 -16.35 14.65 9.90
N ILE A 93 -15.87 13.96 10.93
CA ILE A 93 -16.36 12.62 11.32
C ILE A 93 -17.25 12.64 12.56
N SER A 94 -17.36 13.80 13.24
CA SER A 94 -18.25 13.95 14.40
C SER A 94 -18.65 15.40 14.61
N ALA A 95 -19.85 15.62 15.13
CA ALA A 95 -20.42 16.96 15.33
C ALA A 95 -19.65 17.81 16.35
N ASP A 96 -18.88 17.18 17.23
CA ASP A 96 -18.01 17.84 18.22
C ASP A 96 -16.65 18.28 17.66
N GLY A 97 -16.39 18.08 16.35
CA GLY A 97 -15.25 18.70 15.67
C GLY A 97 -14.04 17.80 15.40
N TYR A 98 -14.18 16.48 15.39
CA TYR A 98 -13.13 15.63 14.84
C TYR A 98 -13.13 15.66 13.31
N VAL A 99 -11.93 15.86 12.74
CA VAL A 99 -11.69 15.94 11.29
C VAL A 99 -10.65 14.92 10.90
N LEU A 100 -10.92 14.17 9.85
CA LEU A 100 -10.03 13.15 9.30
C LEU A 100 -9.37 13.66 8.02
N THR A 101 -8.05 13.39 7.88
CA THR A 101 -7.26 13.76 6.71
C THR A 101 -6.06 12.82 6.57
N ASN A 102 -5.16 13.08 5.61
CA ASN A 102 -3.91 12.34 5.49
C ASN A 102 -2.80 12.89 6.39
N ASN A 103 -1.90 12.00 6.82
CA ASN A 103 -0.70 12.39 7.55
C ASN A 103 0.19 13.33 6.72
N HIS A 104 0.44 13.04 5.43
CA HIS A 104 1.30 13.87 4.60
C HIS A 104 0.79 15.31 4.42
N VAL A 105 -0.51 15.57 4.61
CA VAL A 105 -1.11 16.93 4.58
C VAL A 105 -0.64 17.74 5.78
N VAL A 106 -0.47 17.11 6.94
CA VAL A 106 -0.14 17.78 8.22
C VAL A 106 1.30 17.54 8.69
N ALA A 107 2.04 16.68 8.02
CA ALA A 107 3.39 16.24 8.43
C ALA A 107 4.43 17.37 8.50
N SER A 108 4.22 18.49 7.78
CA SER A 108 5.12 19.64 7.85
C SER A 108 5.08 20.35 9.21
N GLY A 109 4.11 20.00 10.07
CA GLY A 109 3.91 20.66 11.37
C GLY A 109 3.48 22.13 11.22
N GLY A 110 3.31 22.81 12.34
CA GLY A 110 2.97 24.25 12.37
C GLY A 110 1.50 24.52 12.67
N ASN A 111 1.00 25.66 12.19
CA ASN A 111 -0.38 26.07 12.41
C ASN A 111 -1.31 25.41 11.39
N ILE A 112 -2.26 24.64 11.88
CA ILE A 112 -3.26 23.96 11.05
C ILE A 112 -4.56 24.78 11.13
N THR A 113 -5.10 25.14 9.95
CA THR A 113 -6.38 25.81 9.79
C THR A 113 -7.32 24.94 8.99
N VAL A 114 -8.51 24.72 9.51
CA VAL A 114 -9.61 23.99 8.85
C VAL A 114 -10.67 25.01 8.42
N ARG A 115 -10.98 25.05 7.13
CA ARG A 115 -12.02 25.92 6.54
C ARG A 115 -13.19 25.07 6.05
N LEU A 116 -14.37 25.38 6.52
CA LEU A 116 -15.62 24.73 6.12
C LEU A 116 -16.12 25.22 4.76
N HIS A 117 -17.15 24.55 4.23
CA HIS A 117 -17.83 24.95 3.00
C HIS A 117 -18.47 26.34 3.10
N ASP A 118 -19.03 26.69 4.26
CA ASP A 118 -19.61 28.02 4.52
C ASP A 118 -18.56 29.12 4.81
N ARG A 119 -17.26 28.82 4.63
CA ARG A 119 -16.10 29.69 4.80
C ARG A 119 -15.75 30.03 6.25
N ARG A 120 -16.37 29.41 7.24
CA ARG A 120 -15.88 29.50 8.62
C ARG A 120 -14.50 28.83 8.71
N GLU A 121 -13.59 29.47 9.44
CA GLU A 121 -12.25 28.95 9.67
C GLU A 121 -12.04 28.67 11.15
N PHE A 122 -11.41 27.53 11.44
CA PHE A 122 -11.07 27.10 12.78
C PHE A 122 -9.59 26.72 12.85
N LYS A 123 -8.94 27.10 13.95
CA LYS A 123 -7.66 26.51 14.27
C LYS A 123 -7.88 25.07 14.70
N ALA A 124 -7.10 24.15 14.12
CA ALA A 124 -7.15 22.74 14.47
C ALA A 124 -5.93 22.32 15.28
N GLU A 125 -6.17 21.38 16.20
CA GLU A 125 -5.13 20.71 16.97
C GLU A 125 -4.94 19.31 16.37
N LEU A 126 -3.68 18.88 16.22
CA LEU A 126 -3.35 17.51 15.82
C LEU A 126 -3.53 16.60 17.02
N VAL A 127 -4.55 15.71 16.99
CA VAL A 127 -4.75 14.68 18.01
C VAL A 127 -3.67 13.61 17.89
N GLY A 128 -3.37 13.20 16.65
CA GLY A 128 -2.30 12.27 16.32
C GLY A 128 -2.29 11.97 14.83
N SER A 129 -1.20 11.38 14.38
CA SER A 129 -1.09 10.92 12.99
C SER A 129 -0.23 9.67 12.90
N ASP A 130 -0.42 8.94 11.79
CA ASP A 130 0.32 7.73 11.49
C ASP A 130 0.83 7.77 10.04
N ALA A 131 2.13 7.84 9.89
CA ALA A 131 2.78 7.95 8.58
C ALA A 131 2.64 6.67 7.75
N ARG A 132 2.54 5.50 8.39
CA ARG A 132 2.48 4.20 7.71
C ARG A 132 1.12 3.93 7.06
N SER A 133 0.02 4.39 7.68
CA SER A 133 -1.32 4.36 7.08
C SER A 133 -1.69 5.65 6.36
N ASP A 134 -0.87 6.70 6.48
CA ASP A 134 -1.13 8.03 5.94
C ASP A 134 -2.43 8.65 6.46
N VAL A 135 -2.76 8.44 7.74
CA VAL A 135 -3.96 8.95 8.41
C VAL A 135 -3.58 9.96 9.48
N ALA A 136 -4.32 11.07 9.56
CA ALA A 136 -4.21 12.06 10.62
C ALA A 136 -5.59 12.45 11.16
N LEU A 137 -5.69 12.60 12.48
CA LEU A 137 -6.87 13.04 13.19
C LEU A 137 -6.65 14.45 13.77
N LEU A 138 -7.52 15.35 13.39
CA LEU A 138 -7.53 16.73 13.89
C LEU A 138 -8.74 16.96 14.79
N LYS A 139 -8.64 17.97 15.67
CA LYS A 139 -9.74 18.46 16.49
C LYS A 139 -9.87 19.97 16.32
N VAL A 140 -11.08 20.41 16.02
CA VAL A 140 -11.46 21.84 16.05
C VAL A 140 -12.37 22.09 17.24
N ASP A 141 -12.29 23.29 17.82
CA ASP A 141 -13.14 23.74 18.93
C ASP A 141 -14.43 24.33 18.34
N ALA A 142 -15.37 23.46 18.03
CA ALA A 142 -16.69 23.80 17.51
C ALA A 142 -17.67 22.66 17.74
N ASP A 143 -18.94 22.99 17.94
CA ASP A 143 -20.05 22.06 18.09
C ASP A 143 -21.02 22.17 16.91
N ASP A 144 -21.91 21.18 16.81
CA ASP A 144 -22.96 21.10 15.78
C ASP A 144 -22.42 21.16 14.33
N LEU A 145 -21.23 20.59 14.11
CA LEU A 145 -20.65 20.51 12.78
C LEU A 145 -21.32 19.41 11.93
N PRO A 146 -21.45 19.61 10.60
CA PRO A 146 -22.03 18.64 9.68
C PRO A 146 -21.06 17.45 9.49
N ALA A 147 -21.28 16.38 10.23
CA ALA A 147 -20.46 15.17 10.13
C ALA A 147 -20.85 14.31 8.92
N ALA A 148 -19.87 13.80 8.20
CA ALA A 148 -20.06 12.85 7.12
C ALA A 148 -20.65 11.52 7.63
N LYS A 149 -21.48 10.89 6.82
CA LYS A 149 -21.94 9.54 7.09
C LYS A 149 -20.85 8.56 6.70
N LEU A 150 -20.38 7.74 7.64
CA LEU A 150 -19.39 6.69 7.34
C LEU A 150 -20.09 5.45 6.80
N GLY A 151 -19.53 4.89 5.74
CA GLY A 151 -19.95 3.62 5.13
C GLY A 151 -19.07 2.46 5.60
N ARG A 152 -19.00 1.43 4.76
CA ARG A 152 -18.15 0.25 4.96
C ARG A 152 -17.38 -0.04 3.69
N SER A 153 -16.08 -0.06 3.79
CA SER A 153 -15.20 -0.40 2.66
C SER A 153 -15.14 -1.91 2.39
N ASP A 154 -15.42 -2.74 3.40
CA ASP A 154 -15.40 -4.20 3.27
C ASP A 154 -16.53 -4.73 2.37
N ASP A 155 -17.62 -3.98 2.21
CA ASP A 155 -18.78 -4.36 1.40
C ASP A 155 -18.65 -3.96 -0.10
N LEU A 156 -17.56 -3.23 -0.46
CA LEU A 156 -17.35 -2.71 -1.81
C LEU A 156 -17.09 -3.79 -2.83
N ARG A 157 -17.58 -3.56 -4.05
CA ARG A 157 -17.34 -4.42 -5.20
C ARG A 157 -16.71 -3.64 -6.34
N VAL A 158 -15.82 -4.29 -7.07
CA VAL A 158 -15.25 -3.72 -8.31
C VAL A 158 -16.37 -3.42 -9.30
N GLY A 159 -16.34 -2.22 -9.88
CA GLY A 159 -17.33 -1.70 -10.81
C GLY A 159 -18.40 -0.82 -10.16
N GLU A 160 -18.48 -0.69 -8.85
CA GLU A 160 -19.40 0.24 -8.18
C GLU A 160 -19.00 1.69 -8.40
N TRP A 161 -20.01 2.55 -8.60
CA TRP A 161 -19.79 3.99 -8.75
C TRP A 161 -19.38 4.62 -7.42
N VAL A 162 -18.40 5.51 -7.52
CA VAL A 162 -17.86 6.29 -6.39
C VAL A 162 -17.56 7.71 -6.84
N PHE A 163 -17.56 8.66 -5.91
CA PHE A 163 -17.19 10.03 -6.20
C PHE A 163 -16.37 10.65 -5.07
N ALA A 164 -15.57 11.62 -5.38
CA ALA A 164 -14.77 12.38 -4.44
C ALA A 164 -15.17 13.85 -4.44
N ILE A 165 -15.17 14.46 -3.26
CA ILE A 165 -15.25 15.89 -3.08
C ILE A 165 -13.95 16.34 -2.42
N GLY A 166 -13.32 17.36 -2.97
CA GLY A 166 -12.10 17.94 -2.41
C GLY A 166 -11.91 19.38 -2.82
N SER A 167 -10.88 20.03 -2.33
CA SER A 167 -10.54 21.43 -2.61
C SER A 167 -9.16 21.54 -3.28
N PRO A 168 -9.01 21.09 -4.55
CA PRO A 168 -7.73 21.14 -5.25
C PRO A 168 -7.35 22.58 -5.63
N PHE A 169 -6.04 22.87 -5.64
CA PHE A 169 -5.48 24.14 -6.12
C PHE A 169 -6.08 25.41 -5.49
N ASN A 170 -6.55 25.32 -4.24
CA ASN A 170 -7.23 26.44 -3.56
C ASN A 170 -8.56 26.90 -4.23
N PHE A 171 -9.14 26.08 -5.12
CA PHE A 171 -10.47 26.30 -5.66
C PHE A 171 -11.55 25.89 -4.64
N GLU A 172 -12.73 26.55 -4.72
CA GLU A 172 -13.90 26.12 -3.98
C GLU A 172 -14.33 24.75 -4.52
N TYR A 173 -14.28 23.72 -3.71
CA TYR A 173 -14.70 22.34 -3.91
C TYR A 173 -14.81 21.85 -5.37
N SER A 174 -14.15 20.77 -5.64
CA SER A 174 -14.23 20.07 -6.93
C SER A 174 -14.77 18.65 -6.71
N VAL A 175 -15.63 18.22 -7.60
CA VAL A 175 -16.23 16.89 -7.59
C VAL A 175 -15.68 16.08 -8.76
N THR A 176 -15.28 14.86 -8.49
CA THR A 176 -14.87 13.90 -9.52
C THR A 176 -15.55 12.56 -9.25
N ALA A 177 -15.93 11.84 -10.31
CA ALA A 177 -16.62 10.56 -10.21
C ALA A 177 -15.94 9.50 -11.08
N GLY A 178 -16.11 8.25 -10.69
CA GLY A 178 -15.56 7.09 -11.37
C GLY A 178 -16.09 5.79 -10.76
N ILE A 179 -15.35 4.70 -10.90
CA ILE A 179 -15.72 3.40 -10.37
C ILE A 179 -14.58 2.81 -9.52
N VAL A 180 -14.93 1.90 -8.64
CA VAL A 180 -13.96 1.02 -7.98
C VAL A 180 -13.33 0.13 -9.03
N SER A 181 -12.01 0.27 -9.25
CA SER A 181 -11.25 -0.49 -10.25
C SER A 181 -10.63 -1.76 -9.69
N ALA A 182 -10.21 -1.73 -8.42
CA ALA A 182 -9.68 -2.89 -7.68
C ALA A 182 -9.75 -2.65 -6.16
N LEU A 183 -9.64 -3.70 -5.39
CA LEU A 183 -9.56 -3.68 -3.92
C LEU A 183 -8.27 -4.36 -3.44
N GLY A 184 -7.82 -4.03 -2.23
CA GLY A 184 -6.66 -4.67 -1.61
C GLY A 184 -5.33 -4.35 -2.29
N ARG A 185 -5.19 -3.18 -2.94
CA ARG A 185 -3.92 -2.79 -3.58
C ARG A 185 -2.89 -2.35 -2.54
N SER A 186 -1.67 -2.85 -2.68
CA SER A 186 -0.51 -2.29 -1.97
C SER A 186 -0.11 -0.94 -2.54
N SER A 187 0.55 -0.11 -1.73
CA SER A 187 1.07 1.20 -2.16
C SER A 187 2.02 1.06 -3.36
N LEU A 188 1.93 2.03 -4.28
CA LEU A 188 2.77 2.12 -5.47
C LEU A 188 4.18 2.61 -5.05
N GLY A 189 5.10 1.67 -4.85
CA GLY A 189 6.53 1.99 -4.61
C GLY A 189 7.10 1.64 -3.24
N SER A 190 6.29 1.23 -2.27
CA SER A 190 6.75 0.92 -0.91
C SER A 190 6.96 -0.57 -0.62
N GLY A 191 7.16 -1.41 -1.64
CA GLY A 191 7.43 -2.84 -1.41
C GLY A 191 6.32 -3.58 -0.65
N ALA A 192 6.66 -4.72 -0.02
CA ALA A 192 5.73 -5.57 0.72
C ALA A 192 5.29 -5.02 2.09
N ASN A 193 5.68 -3.80 2.47
CA ASN A 193 5.44 -3.23 3.81
C ASN A 193 4.25 -2.24 3.87
N SER A 194 3.28 -2.36 2.96
CA SER A 194 2.07 -1.52 3.02
C SER A 194 1.11 -2.02 4.09
N PHE A 195 0.81 -1.17 5.08
CA PHE A 195 -0.19 -1.43 6.13
C PHE A 195 -1.61 -1.02 5.71
N VAL A 196 -1.83 -0.71 4.44
CA VAL A 196 -3.12 -0.25 3.91
C VAL A 196 -3.50 -1.05 2.66
N PRO A 197 -4.66 -1.73 2.66
CA PRO A 197 -5.22 -2.41 1.49
C PRO A 197 -6.03 -1.42 0.64
N PHE A 198 -5.35 -0.55 -0.14
CA PHE A 198 -5.99 0.55 -0.84
C PHE A 198 -7.15 0.15 -1.75
N ILE A 199 -8.17 0.99 -1.78
CA ILE A 199 -9.20 1.02 -2.82
C ILE A 199 -8.61 1.71 -4.04
N GLN A 200 -8.51 1.03 -5.18
CA GLN A 200 -8.15 1.63 -6.46
C GLN A 200 -9.40 2.10 -7.19
N SER A 201 -9.40 3.34 -7.69
CA SER A 201 -10.47 3.89 -8.52
C SER A 201 -9.92 4.69 -9.71
N ASP A 202 -10.76 5.03 -10.67
CA ASP A 202 -10.46 5.98 -11.75
C ASP A 202 -11.03 7.38 -11.49
N VAL A 203 -11.45 7.65 -10.26
CA VAL A 203 -11.81 8.99 -9.78
C VAL A 203 -10.60 9.90 -9.88
N ALA A 204 -10.74 11.03 -10.58
CA ALA A 204 -9.62 11.93 -10.82
C ALA A 204 -9.21 12.67 -9.54
N ILE A 205 -8.10 12.26 -8.96
CA ILE A 205 -7.47 12.88 -7.80
C ILE A 205 -6.25 13.70 -8.25
N ASN A 206 -6.14 14.92 -7.74
CA ASN A 206 -5.03 15.83 -8.00
C ASN A 206 -4.59 16.48 -6.68
N PRO A 207 -3.40 17.13 -6.62
CA PRO A 207 -2.95 17.82 -5.42
C PRO A 207 -4.02 18.78 -4.85
N GLY A 208 -4.32 18.62 -3.57
CA GLY A 208 -5.40 19.31 -2.85
C GLY A 208 -6.61 18.43 -2.55
N ASN A 209 -6.87 17.35 -3.31
CA ASN A 209 -7.92 16.38 -2.98
C ASN A 209 -7.48 15.34 -1.93
N SER A 210 -6.17 15.21 -1.69
CA SER A 210 -5.63 14.31 -0.67
C SER A 210 -6.21 14.63 0.70
N GLY A 211 -6.59 13.60 1.45
CA GLY A 211 -7.29 13.70 2.73
C GLY A 211 -8.80 13.87 2.63
N GLY A 212 -9.34 14.22 1.44
CA GLY A 212 -10.77 14.31 1.20
C GLY A 212 -11.44 12.93 1.09
N PRO A 213 -12.77 12.89 1.29
CA PRO A 213 -13.55 11.65 1.27
C PRO A 213 -13.75 11.08 -0.14
N LEU A 214 -13.77 9.76 -0.23
CA LEU A 214 -14.35 8.99 -1.32
C LEU A 214 -15.71 8.48 -0.86
N PHE A 215 -16.76 8.79 -1.62
CA PHE A 215 -18.15 8.44 -1.30
C PHE A 215 -18.70 7.33 -2.19
N ASP A 216 -19.62 6.54 -1.64
CA ASP A 216 -20.53 5.66 -2.40
C ASP A 216 -21.76 6.45 -2.91
N LEU A 217 -22.66 5.77 -3.67
CA LEU A 217 -23.90 6.37 -4.16
C LEU A 217 -25.00 6.57 -3.09
N ASP A 218 -24.79 6.11 -1.87
CA ASP A 218 -25.65 6.42 -0.73
C ASP A 218 -25.16 7.67 0.06
N GLY A 219 -24.11 8.34 -0.44
CA GLY A 219 -23.49 9.49 0.22
C GLY A 219 -22.72 9.13 1.48
N ARG A 220 -22.20 7.89 1.57
CA ARG A 220 -21.40 7.44 2.71
C ARG A 220 -19.92 7.44 2.34
N VAL A 221 -19.07 7.88 3.23
CA VAL A 221 -17.62 7.83 3.06
C VAL A 221 -17.15 6.39 3.16
N ILE A 222 -16.51 5.89 2.11
CA ILE A 222 -15.94 4.56 2.01
C ILE A 222 -14.41 4.55 1.98
N GLY A 223 -13.79 5.73 1.85
CA GLY A 223 -12.33 5.85 1.86
C GLY A 223 -11.85 7.29 1.95
N ILE A 224 -10.53 7.43 2.16
CA ILE A 224 -9.80 8.70 2.18
C ILE A 224 -8.89 8.75 0.96
N ASN A 225 -9.03 9.75 0.10
CA ASN A 225 -8.16 9.93 -1.07
C ASN A 225 -6.74 10.22 -0.61
N SER A 226 -5.75 9.45 -1.06
CA SER A 226 -4.37 9.56 -0.59
C SER A 226 -3.38 9.73 -1.73
N GLN A 227 -3.27 8.78 -2.64
CA GLN A 227 -2.21 8.69 -3.63
C GLN A 227 -2.74 8.57 -5.06
N ILE A 228 -1.90 8.93 -6.03
CA ILE A 228 -2.11 8.64 -7.46
C ILE A 228 -0.88 7.94 -8.03
N PHE A 229 -1.09 7.06 -9.02
CA PHE A 229 0.00 6.64 -9.87
C PHE A 229 0.25 7.73 -10.91
N SER A 230 1.43 8.36 -10.86
CA SER A 230 1.74 9.46 -11.77
C SER A 230 3.24 9.52 -12.08
N ARG A 231 3.55 9.74 -13.37
CA ARG A 231 4.91 10.05 -13.84
C ARG A 231 5.14 11.57 -14.00
N SER A 232 4.08 12.34 -14.05
CA SER A 232 4.11 13.80 -14.31
C SER A 232 3.58 14.63 -13.15
N GLY A 233 3.14 14.00 -12.04
CA GLY A 233 2.53 14.66 -10.89
C GLY A 233 1.01 14.88 -10.97
N GLY A 234 0.38 14.64 -12.14
CA GLY A 234 -1.07 14.73 -12.32
C GLY A 234 -1.72 13.35 -12.48
N PHE A 235 -3.04 13.28 -12.35
CA PHE A 235 -3.83 12.05 -12.50
C PHE A 235 -3.63 11.37 -13.85
N GLN A 236 -3.41 10.06 -13.85
CA GLN A 236 -3.18 9.22 -15.04
C GLN A 236 -4.04 7.93 -15.01
N GLY A 237 -5.25 8.00 -14.48
CA GLY A 237 -6.21 6.90 -14.50
C GLY A 237 -6.16 5.96 -13.29
N ILE A 238 -5.27 6.18 -12.32
CA ILE A 238 -5.19 5.36 -11.11
C ILE A 238 -5.10 6.27 -9.89
N SER A 239 -6.10 6.14 -9.02
CA SER A 239 -6.14 6.74 -7.69
C SER A 239 -6.23 5.65 -6.63
N LEU A 240 -5.61 5.90 -5.49
CA LEU A 240 -5.61 5.02 -4.33
C LEU A 240 -6.22 5.77 -3.14
N SER A 241 -7.22 5.15 -2.52
CA SER A 241 -7.88 5.67 -1.31
C SER A 241 -7.73 4.68 -0.17
N ILE A 242 -7.46 5.18 1.04
CA ILE A 242 -7.38 4.39 2.26
C ILE A 242 -8.80 3.94 2.60
N PRO A 243 -9.07 2.64 2.79
CA PRO A 243 -10.39 2.15 3.20
C PRO A 243 -10.85 2.79 4.50
N ILE A 244 -12.14 3.16 4.59
CA ILE A 244 -12.65 3.85 5.78
C ILE A 244 -12.60 2.98 7.03
N ASP A 245 -12.85 1.67 6.91
CA ASP A 245 -12.77 0.74 8.04
C ASP A 245 -11.35 0.70 8.62
N ALA A 246 -10.32 0.62 7.76
CA ALA A 246 -8.91 0.68 8.19
C ALA A 246 -8.54 2.04 8.82
N ALA A 247 -9.04 3.14 8.25
CA ALA A 247 -8.81 4.47 8.80
C ALA A 247 -9.45 4.64 10.18
N MET A 248 -10.65 4.12 10.39
CA MET A 248 -11.34 4.22 11.68
C MET A 248 -10.67 3.39 12.77
N GLU A 249 -10.06 2.25 12.46
CA GLU A 249 -9.22 1.52 13.42
C GLU A 249 -8.04 2.38 13.90
N VAL A 250 -7.38 3.09 12.97
CA VAL A 250 -6.31 4.05 13.30
C VAL A 250 -6.85 5.20 14.15
N VAL A 251 -8.01 5.76 13.82
CA VAL A 251 -8.66 6.84 14.58
C VAL A 251 -8.90 6.45 16.04
N GLU A 252 -9.39 5.24 16.29
CA GLU A 252 -9.62 4.77 17.66
C GLU A 252 -8.31 4.68 18.47
N MET A 253 -7.22 4.22 17.86
CA MET A 253 -5.90 4.21 18.50
C MET A 253 -5.38 5.63 18.77
N LEU A 254 -5.51 6.54 17.78
CA LEU A 254 -5.09 7.93 17.92
C LEU A 254 -5.89 8.68 19.01
N LYS A 255 -7.18 8.40 19.15
CA LYS A 255 -8.02 8.98 20.24
C LYS A 255 -7.62 8.44 21.62
N ALA A 256 -7.29 7.16 21.71
CA ALA A 256 -6.97 6.52 22.99
C ALA A 256 -5.56 6.88 23.48
N ASP A 257 -4.56 6.79 22.59
CA ASP A 257 -3.15 6.77 22.97
C ASP A 257 -2.33 7.91 22.29
N GLY A 258 -2.93 8.65 21.37
CA GLY A 258 -2.25 9.68 20.55
C GLY A 258 -1.29 9.10 19.51
N ALA A 259 -1.11 7.78 19.47
CA ALA A 259 -0.20 7.06 18.60
C ALA A 259 -0.79 5.70 18.18
N VAL A 260 -0.28 5.14 17.09
CA VAL A 260 -0.71 3.83 16.57
C VAL A 260 0.29 2.76 16.99
N SER A 261 -0.20 1.77 17.73
CA SER A 261 0.57 0.58 18.12
C SER A 261 0.27 -0.56 17.17
N ARG A 262 1.29 -1.13 16.53
CA ARG A 262 1.15 -2.24 15.58
C ARG A 262 1.89 -3.49 16.03
N GLY A 263 1.28 -4.62 15.73
CA GLY A 263 1.94 -5.91 15.85
C GLY A 263 3.08 -6.03 14.82
N PHE A 264 4.13 -6.70 15.22
CA PHE A 264 5.30 -6.98 14.40
C PHE A 264 5.64 -8.47 14.43
N LEU A 265 5.83 -9.05 13.25
CA LEU A 265 6.19 -10.46 13.07
C LEU A 265 7.70 -10.66 12.87
N GLY A 266 8.35 -9.79 12.11
CA GLY A 266 9.79 -9.84 11.83
C GLY A 266 10.15 -10.72 10.65
N VAL A 267 9.41 -10.60 9.54
CA VAL A 267 9.69 -11.29 8.27
C VAL A 267 9.79 -10.28 7.13
N LEU A 268 10.62 -10.60 6.14
CA LEU A 268 10.58 -9.95 4.83
C LEU A 268 9.83 -10.85 3.86
N LEU A 269 9.02 -10.23 3.01
CA LEU A 269 8.13 -10.94 2.10
C LEU A 269 8.56 -10.75 0.64
N ASP A 270 8.27 -11.78 -0.17
CA ASP A 270 8.27 -11.63 -1.63
C ASP A 270 7.10 -10.73 -2.07
N SER A 271 7.27 -9.99 -3.15
CA SER A 271 6.22 -9.11 -3.71
C SER A 271 5.00 -9.86 -4.27
N GLY A 272 5.04 -11.18 -4.24
CA GLY A 272 4.02 -12.11 -4.71
C GLY A 272 4.65 -13.22 -5.55
N PRO A 273 4.55 -14.49 -5.15
CA PRO A 273 5.16 -15.59 -5.87
C PRO A 273 4.58 -15.71 -7.29
N SER A 274 5.44 -15.85 -8.30
CA SER A 274 5.00 -16.20 -9.65
C SER A 274 4.40 -17.62 -9.66
N PHE A 275 3.66 -17.95 -10.74
CA PHE A 275 3.13 -19.32 -10.91
C PHE A 275 4.24 -20.38 -10.83
N GLU A 276 5.40 -20.12 -11.40
CA GLU A 276 6.54 -21.02 -11.40
C GLU A 276 7.13 -21.20 -9.99
N VAL A 277 7.21 -20.12 -9.21
CA VAL A 277 7.63 -20.17 -7.80
C VAL A 277 6.62 -20.97 -6.97
N ALA A 278 5.32 -20.71 -7.12
CA ALA A 278 4.27 -21.47 -6.42
C ALA A 278 4.37 -22.98 -6.73
N LYS A 279 4.55 -23.34 -8.00
CA LYS A 279 4.74 -24.75 -8.41
C LYS A 279 6.01 -25.37 -7.83
N SER A 280 7.12 -24.65 -7.75
CA SER A 280 8.35 -25.14 -7.14
C SER A 280 8.16 -25.47 -5.65
N LEU A 281 7.33 -24.67 -4.95
CA LEU A 281 6.96 -24.89 -3.55
C LEU A 281 5.86 -25.95 -3.38
N GLY A 282 5.29 -26.47 -4.48
CA GLY A 282 4.25 -27.49 -4.48
C GLY A 282 2.84 -26.92 -4.23
N LEU A 283 2.63 -25.62 -4.43
CA LEU A 283 1.31 -24.98 -4.43
C LEU A 283 0.65 -25.11 -5.80
N ASP A 284 -0.68 -25.23 -5.83
CA ASP A 284 -1.43 -25.34 -7.08
C ASP A 284 -1.56 -24.01 -7.85
N ARG A 285 -1.53 -22.90 -7.14
CA ARG A 285 -1.60 -21.53 -7.66
C ARG A 285 -0.78 -20.58 -6.79
N PRO A 286 -0.39 -19.40 -7.31
CA PRO A 286 0.14 -18.31 -6.47
C PRO A 286 -0.89 -17.93 -5.42
N MET A 287 -0.51 -17.97 -4.15
CA MET A 287 -1.31 -17.55 -2.99
C MET A 287 -0.41 -17.40 -1.76
N GLY A 288 -0.91 -16.66 -0.79
CA GLY A 288 -0.22 -16.51 0.49
C GLY A 288 0.94 -15.51 0.46
N ALA A 289 1.55 -15.32 1.61
CA ALA A 289 2.73 -14.47 1.81
C ALA A 289 3.99 -15.32 1.90
N LEU A 290 4.83 -15.30 0.86
CA LEU A 290 6.09 -16.02 0.81
C LEU A 290 7.17 -15.28 1.59
N ILE A 291 7.72 -15.93 2.61
CA ILE A 291 8.82 -15.39 3.43
C ILE A 291 10.13 -15.51 2.66
N THR A 292 10.79 -14.39 2.40
CA THR A 292 12.14 -14.35 1.82
C THR A 292 13.23 -14.36 2.89
N GLU A 293 12.93 -13.78 4.06
CA GLU A 293 13.85 -13.71 5.19
C GLU A 293 13.11 -13.65 6.51
N VAL A 294 13.66 -14.26 7.55
CA VAL A 294 13.24 -14.12 8.95
C VAL A 294 14.31 -13.33 9.67
N LEU A 295 13.92 -12.20 10.25
CA LEU A 295 14.85 -11.29 10.93
C LEU A 295 15.28 -11.91 12.27
N GLU A 296 16.53 -11.64 12.67
CA GLU A 296 17.06 -12.10 13.96
C GLU A 296 16.38 -11.33 15.12
N ASP A 297 16.29 -11.96 16.27
CA ASP A 297 15.68 -11.41 17.50
C ASP A 297 14.22 -10.95 17.32
N THR A 298 13.43 -11.72 16.55
CA THR A 298 12.03 -11.39 16.24
C THR A 298 11.07 -12.53 16.59
N PRO A 299 9.76 -12.22 16.78
CA PRO A 299 8.72 -13.23 16.99
C PRO A 299 8.70 -14.37 15.98
N ALA A 300 8.94 -14.05 14.71
CA ALA A 300 9.00 -15.04 13.64
C ALA A 300 10.14 -16.04 13.84
N LYS A 301 11.30 -15.57 14.28
CA LYS A 301 12.48 -16.40 14.58
C LYS A 301 12.19 -17.32 15.77
N ASP A 302 11.64 -16.77 16.84
CA ASP A 302 11.31 -17.50 18.07
C ASP A 302 10.24 -18.59 17.83
N ALA A 303 9.26 -18.30 16.95
CA ALA A 303 8.23 -19.24 16.54
C ALA A 303 8.72 -20.30 15.54
N GLY A 304 9.95 -20.17 15.04
CA GLY A 304 10.55 -21.14 14.11
C GLY A 304 10.05 -21.01 12.68
N LEU A 305 9.61 -19.84 12.25
CA LEU A 305 9.38 -19.50 10.84
C LEU A 305 10.71 -19.53 10.06
N LYS A 306 10.65 -19.77 8.76
CA LYS A 306 11.83 -19.94 7.90
C LYS A 306 11.64 -19.24 6.56
N SER A 307 12.73 -18.85 5.95
CA SER A 307 12.75 -18.49 4.51
C SER A 307 12.21 -19.65 3.69
N GLY A 308 11.34 -19.36 2.72
CA GLY A 308 10.64 -20.35 1.90
C GLY A 308 9.28 -20.80 2.44
N ASP A 309 8.91 -20.42 3.66
CA ASP A 309 7.55 -20.61 4.17
C ASP A 309 6.56 -19.72 3.42
N VAL A 310 5.34 -20.20 3.21
CA VAL A 310 4.24 -19.40 2.69
C VAL A 310 3.15 -19.33 3.77
N ILE A 311 2.85 -18.13 4.28
CA ILE A 311 1.76 -17.93 5.23
C ILE A 311 0.45 -17.91 4.45
N LEU A 312 -0.44 -18.86 4.74
CA LEU A 312 -1.72 -19.06 4.06
C LEU A 312 -2.91 -18.42 4.79
N SER A 313 -2.85 -18.31 6.12
CA SER A 313 -3.88 -17.62 6.91
C SER A 313 -3.31 -17.09 8.23
N VAL A 314 -4.02 -16.11 8.80
CA VAL A 314 -3.79 -15.54 10.14
C VAL A 314 -5.11 -15.64 10.90
N ASP A 315 -5.16 -16.37 12.02
CA ASP A 315 -6.36 -16.63 12.84
C ASP A 315 -7.55 -17.17 12.02
N GLY A 316 -7.26 -17.97 10.98
CA GLY A 316 -8.26 -18.55 10.07
C GLY A 316 -8.70 -17.63 8.92
N GLU A 317 -8.32 -16.35 8.91
CA GLU A 317 -8.53 -15.43 7.79
C GLU A 317 -7.48 -15.69 6.70
N ALA A 318 -7.91 -15.92 5.45
CA ALA A 318 -7.01 -16.27 4.35
C ALA A 318 -6.09 -15.12 3.95
N VAL A 319 -4.82 -15.44 3.67
CA VAL A 319 -3.85 -14.55 3.04
C VAL A 319 -3.82 -14.90 1.55
N ASP A 320 -4.46 -14.10 0.71
CA ASP A 320 -4.47 -14.34 -0.74
C ASP A 320 -3.24 -13.73 -1.43
N LEU A 321 -2.82 -12.54 -1.01
CA LEU A 321 -1.66 -11.81 -1.53
C LEU A 321 -0.62 -11.56 -0.43
N SER A 322 0.64 -11.48 -0.81
CA SER A 322 1.72 -11.12 0.14
C SER A 322 1.47 -9.77 0.84
N SER A 323 0.79 -8.83 0.16
CA SER A 323 0.43 -7.52 0.70
C SER A 323 -0.63 -7.56 1.81
N ASP A 324 -1.37 -8.66 1.96
CA ASP A 324 -2.42 -8.77 2.98
C ASP A 324 -1.80 -8.96 4.37
N LEU A 325 -0.69 -9.69 4.44
CA LEU A 325 -0.07 -10.07 5.72
C LEU A 325 0.35 -8.85 6.58
N PRO A 326 1.04 -7.82 6.05
CA PRO A 326 1.40 -6.64 6.85
C PRO A 326 0.19 -5.94 7.46
N PHE A 327 -0.91 -5.84 6.70
CA PHE A 327 -2.16 -5.27 7.20
C PHE A 327 -2.77 -6.14 8.29
N MET A 328 -2.90 -7.44 8.05
CA MET A 328 -3.48 -8.39 9.03
C MET A 328 -2.70 -8.45 10.34
N ILE A 329 -1.37 -8.41 10.28
CA ILE A 329 -0.50 -8.38 11.47
C ILE A 329 -0.54 -6.98 12.13
N GLY A 330 -0.50 -5.91 11.34
CA GLY A 330 -0.46 -4.53 11.81
C GLY A 330 -1.73 -4.06 12.52
N ARG A 331 -2.88 -4.70 12.32
CA ARG A 331 -4.13 -4.45 13.07
C ARG A 331 -4.09 -4.96 14.51
N ARG A 332 -3.15 -5.83 14.82
CA ARG A 332 -2.96 -6.44 16.15
C ARG A 332 -1.95 -5.63 16.95
N LYS A 333 -1.95 -5.81 18.26
CA LYS A 333 -1.03 -5.12 19.16
C LYS A 333 0.20 -5.98 19.46
N GLY A 334 1.28 -5.33 19.87
CA GLY A 334 2.40 -6.06 20.49
C GLY A 334 1.92 -6.82 21.73
N GLY A 335 2.31 -8.09 21.83
CA GLY A 335 1.87 -9.02 22.87
C GLY A 335 0.68 -9.91 22.47
N ASP A 336 -0.04 -9.59 21.41
CA ASP A 336 -1.12 -10.45 20.91
C ASP A 336 -0.57 -11.78 20.37
N LYS A 337 -1.32 -12.85 20.57
CA LYS A 337 -1.03 -14.15 19.98
C LYS A 337 -1.85 -14.33 18.73
N VAL A 338 -1.20 -14.81 17.67
CA VAL A 338 -1.82 -15.13 16.39
C VAL A 338 -1.51 -16.56 16.00
N GLU A 339 -2.47 -17.24 15.37
CA GLU A 339 -2.29 -18.55 14.78
C GLU A 339 -2.03 -18.39 13.27
N LEU A 340 -0.85 -18.79 12.82
CA LEU A 340 -0.46 -18.78 11.42
C LEU A 340 -0.59 -20.18 10.82
N LYS A 341 -1.33 -20.30 9.72
CA LYS A 341 -1.26 -21.49 8.87
C LYS A 341 -0.16 -21.30 7.84
N VAL A 342 0.85 -22.16 7.91
CA VAL A 342 2.09 -22.04 7.13
C VAL A 342 2.23 -23.25 6.21
N TRP A 343 2.54 -23.03 4.95
CA TRP A 343 2.94 -24.04 3.98
C TRP A 343 4.46 -24.17 3.97
N ARG A 344 4.97 -25.34 4.36
CA ARG A 344 6.39 -25.71 4.39
C ARG A 344 6.57 -27.15 3.94
N ASP A 345 7.54 -27.42 3.08
CA ASP A 345 7.87 -28.76 2.60
C ASP A 345 6.63 -29.54 2.09
N ARG A 346 5.76 -28.84 1.35
CA ARG A 346 4.49 -29.36 0.81
C ARG A 346 3.49 -29.85 1.86
N LYS A 347 3.51 -29.27 3.05
CA LYS A 347 2.60 -29.56 4.17
C LYS A 347 2.13 -28.29 4.84
N GLU A 348 0.91 -28.33 5.34
CA GLU A 348 0.39 -27.29 6.21
C GLU A 348 0.87 -27.52 7.65
N LEU A 349 1.26 -26.45 8.31
CA LEU A 349 1.66 -26.39 9.71
C LEU A 349 0.90 -25.25 10.37
N ASP A 350 0.42 -25.46 11.59
CA ASP A 350 -0.16 -24.39 12.42
C ASP A 350 0.94 -23.94 13.41
N ILE A 351 1.22 -22.62 13.41
CA ILE A 351 2.29 -22.02 14.21
C ILE A 351 1.70 -20.85 15.00
N GLU A 352 1.71 -20.94 16.34
CA GLU A 352 1.34 -19.82 17.22
C GLU A 352 2.52 -18.86 17.36
N VAL A 353 2.27 -17.55 17.18
CA VAL A 353 3.28 -16.49 17.31
C VAL A 353 2.76 -15.43 18.26
N THR A 354 3.58 -14.99 19.23
CA THR A 354 3.31 -13.81 20.03
C THR A 354 3.97 -12.61 19.37
N LEU A 355 3.18 -11.65 18.89
CA LEU A 355 3.69 -10.50 18.16
C LEU A 355 4.50 -9.55 19.06
N ALA A 356 5.55 -8.94 18.53
CA ALA A 356 6.22 -7.80 19.16
C ALA A 356 5.52 -6.49 18.78
N LEU A 357 5.92 -5.40 19.42
CA LEU A 357 5.59 -4.05 18.96
C LEU A 357 6.47 -3.71 17.75
N LEU A 358 5.86 -3.16 16.71
CA LEU A 358 6.59 -2.71 15.52
C LEU A 358 7.58 -1.59 15.93
N PRO A 359 8.90 -1.72 15.66
CA PRO A 359 9.86 -0.68 15.97
C PRO A 359 9.58 0.62 15.21
N ASP A 360 9.92 1.75 15.82
CA ASP A 360 9.95 3.05 15.11
C ASP A 360 11.10 3.04 14.10
N ASP A 361 10.87 3.55 12.88
CA ASP A 361 11.88 3.56 11.81
C ASP A 361 13.03 4.52 12.13
N GLU A 362 14.24 4.00 12.23
CA GLU A 362 15.47 4.77 12.06
C GLU A 362 16.08 4.44 10.68
N GLY A 363 15.76 5.28 9.69
CA GLY A 363 16.58 5.64 8.51
C GLY A 363 16.93 4.57 7.48
N GLU A 364 16.38 4.69 6.28
CA GLU A 364 16.85 4.04 5.04
C GLU A 364 18.16 4.66 4.52
N THR A 365 19.12 3.82 4.10
CA THR A 365 20.33 4.25 3.39
C THR A 365 20.41 3.61 2.01
N ASP A 366 20.46 4.47 0.97
CA ASP A 366 20.69 4.09 -0.44
C ASP A 366 22.18 3.82 -0.72
N VAL A 367 22.48 2.81 -1.57
CA VAL A 367 23.88 2.49 -1.97
C VAL A 367 23.98 2.14 -3.46
N GLU A 368 24.90 2.81 -4.17
CA GLU A 368 25.26 2.63 -5.60
C GLU A 368 26.34 1.55 -5.83
N THR A 369 26.33 0.93 -7.04
CA THR A 369 27.12 -0.26 -7.42
C THR A 369 28.24 0.03 -8.43
N SER A 370 29.38 -0.67 -8.32
CA SER A 370 30.40 -0.79 -9.40
C SER A 370 30.94 -2.23 -9.54
N ALA A 371 31.38 -2.60 -10.78
CA ALA A 371 31.58 -3.96 -11.29
C ALA A 371 33.04 -4.42 -11.42
N ASP A 372 33.37 -5.74 -11.41
CA ASP A 372 34.01 -6.52 -12.50
C ASP A 372 34.44 -7.95 -12.12
N SER A 373 34.18 -8.91 -12.98
CA SER A 373 34.92 -10.02 -13.61
C SER A 373 34.10 -11.29 -13.92
N GLU A 374 34.34 -11.89 -15.10
CA GLU A 374 33.46 -12.80 -15.88
C GLU A 374 33.69 -14.30 -15.67
N LEU A 375 32.60 -15.13 -15.74
CA LEU A 375 32.60 -16.59 -15.94
C LEU A 375 31.47 -17.03 -16.89
N LYS A 376 31.67 -18.17 -17.58
CA LYS A 376 30.83 -18.67 -18.70
C LYS A 376 29.47 -19.21 -18.25
N PRO A 377 28.39 -19.05 -19.07
CA PRO A 377 27.06 -19.54 -18.74
C PRO A 377 26.93 -21.07 -18.78
N GLY A 378 26.30 -21.65 -17.71
CA GLY A 378 25.89 -23.05 -17.65
C GLY A 378 24.55 -23.32 -18.36
N ALA A 379 24.00 -24.55 -18.25
CA ALA A 379 22.79 -25.05 -18.94
C ALA A 379 21.53 -24.17 -18.67
N LEU A 380 21.45 -23.50 -17.52
CA LEU A 380 20.36 -22.57 -17.17
C LEU A 380 20.56 -21.16 -17.72
N GLY A 381 21.71 -20.87 -18.35
CA GLY A 381 22.05 -19.54 -18.86
C GLY A 381 22.58 -18.58 -17.78
N LEU A 382 23.06 -19.10 -16.64
CA LEU A 382 23.66 -18.34 -15.55
C LEU A 382 25.19 -18.45 -15.60
N GLY A 383 25.87 -17.30 -15.73
CA GLY A 383 27.28 -17.18 -15.45
C GLY A 383 27.46 -16.48 -14.11
N VAL A 384 28.11 -17.17 -13.17
CA VAL A 384 28.23 -16.68 -11.78
C VAL A 384 29.69 -16.57 -11.33
N SER A 385 29.95 -15.74 -10.34
CA SER A 385 31.25 -15.62 -9.65
C SER A 385 31.05 -15.62 -8.14
N GLU A 386 32.16 -15.76 -7.39
CA GLU A 386 32.12 -15.48 -5.96
C GLU A 386 31.66 -14.04 -5.74
N VAL A 387 30.95 -13.78 -4.63
CA VAL A 387 30.58 -12.43 -4.19
C VAL A 387 31.84 -11.73 -3.69
N PRO A 388 32.21 -10.56 -4.24
CA PRO A 388 33.38 -9.83 -3.74
C PRO A 388 33.22 -9.49 -2.23
N PRO A 389 34.26 -9.63 -1.41
CA PRO A 389 34.18 -9.42 0.04
C PRO A 389 33.62 -8.04 0.43
N GLU A 390 33.98 -7.01 -0.34
CA GLU A 390 33.44 -5.64 -0.12
C GLU A 390 31.95 -5.55 -0.38
N LEU A 391 31.46 -6.25 -1.40
CA LEU A 391 30.04 -6.34 -1.73
C LEU A 391 29.28 -7.16 -0.69
N ALA A 392 29.83 -8.30 -0.26
CA ALA A 392 29.27 -9.16 0.77
C ALA A 392 29.09 -8.39 2.09
N GLN A 393 30.12 -7.67 2.51
CA GLN A 393 30.09 -6.85 3.73
C GLN A 393 29.08 -5.71 3.63
N ARG A 394 29.01 -5.03 2.48
CA ARG A 394 28.08 -3.93 2.24
C ARG A 394 26.60 -4.38 2.24
N LEU A 395 26.32 -5.55 1.66
CA LEU A 395 24.96 -6.12 1.55
C LEU A 395 24.63 -7.06 2.71
N ASN A 396 25.52 -7.16 3.70
CA ASN A 396 25.36 -8.02 4.88
C ASN A 396 24.95 -9.46 4.50
N VAL A 397 25.73 -10.09 3.58
CA VAL A 397 25.53 -11.48 3.16
C VAL A 397 26.76 -12.32 3.50
N ASP A 398 26.52 -13.50 4.11
CA ASP A 398 27.57 -14.42 4.54
C ASP A 398 27.93 -15.48 3.47
N GLY A 399 27.37 -15.36 2.26
CA GLY A 399 27.56 -16.30 1.17
C GLY A 399 26.83 -15.89 -0.09
N GLY A 400 26.66 -16.85 -1.00
CA GLY A 400 26.00 -16.64 -2.27
C GLY A 400 26.94 -16.61 -3.45
N VAL A 401 26.38 -16.51 -4.65
CA VAL A 401 27.11 -16.32 -5.90
C VAL A 401 26.55 -15.14 -6.68
N LEU A 402 27.43 -14.29 -7.20
CA LEU A 402 27.08 -13.10 -7.97
C LEU A 402 26.82 -13.48 -9.44
N VAL A 403 25.65 -13.15 -9.95
CA VAL A 403 25.30 -13.31 -11.36
C VAL A 403 26.04 -12.28 -12.20
N ARG A 404 26.93 -12.75 -13.07
CA ARG A 404 27.66 -11.91 -14.01
C ARG A 404 26.97 -11.81 -15.35
N THR A 405 26.49 -12.96 -15.84
CA THR A 405 25.74 -13.03 -17.11
C THR A 405 24.48 -13.84 -16.91
N SER A 406 23.42 -13.38 -17.54
CA SER A 406 22.12 -14.05 -17.54
C SER A 406 21.58 -14.10 -18.97
N THR A 407 21.35 -15.31 -19.48
CA THR A 407 20.83 -15.57 -20.83
C THR A 407 19.77 -16.66 -20.80
N GLY A 408 19.05 -16.84 -21.89
CA GLY A 408 18.12 -17.98 -22.04
C GLY A 408 17.09 -18.05 -20.90
N LEU A 409 17.05 -19.18 -20.23
CA LEU A 409 16.06 -19.50 -19.18
C LEU A 409 16.16 -18.58 -17.97
N ALA A 410 17.38 -18.31 -17.50
CA ALA A 410 17.60 -17.41 -16.37
C ALA A 410 17.09 -16.00 -16.65
N ARG A 411 17.37 -15.50 -17.86
CA ARG A 411 16.88 -14.17 -18.30
C ARG A 411 15.35 -14.14 -18.40
N SER A 412 14.74 -15.22 -18.90
CA SER A 412 13.28 -15.35 -18.98
C SER A 412 12.61 -15.43 -17.59
N ALA A 413 13.33 -15.95 -16.61
CA ALA A 413 12.91 -16.00 -15.21
C ALA A 413 13.21 -14.70 -14.44
N ASP A 414 13.59 -13.64 -15.13
CA ASP A 414 13.96 -12.35 -14.52
C ASP A 414 15.11 -12.48 -13.49
N ILE A 415 16.08 -13.33 -13.74
CA ILE A 415 17.37 -13.31 -13.05
C ILE A 415 18.30 -12.49 -13.93
N VAL A 416 18.96 -11.47 -13.40
CA VAL A 416 19.76 -10.53 -14.18
C VAL A 416 21.17 -10.40 -13.62
N SER A 417 22.09 -9.83 -14.42
CA SER A 417 23.43 -9.50 -13.96
C SER A 417 23.37 -8.51 -12.79
N GLY A 418 24.16 -8.80 -11.75
CA GLY A 418 24.17 -8.04 -10.48
C GLY A 418 23.33 -8.69 -9.37
N ASP A 419 22.47 -9.65 -9.66
CA ASP A 419 21.78 -10.42 -8.63
C ASP A 419 22.78 -11.31 -7.88
N ILE A 420 22.56 -11.52 -6.58
CA ILE A 420 23.28 -12.51 -5.78
C ILE A 420 22.34 -13.68 -5.48
N ILE A 421 22.69 -14.90 -5.89
CA ILE A 421 21.91 -16.09 -5.59
C ILE A 421 22.31 -16.60 -4.21
N LEU A 422 21.35 -16.61 -3.28
CA LEU A 422 21.54 -17.00 -1.88
C LEU A 422 21.09 -18.44 -1.61
N GLN A 423 20.06 -18.93 -2.34
CA GLN A 423 19.54 -20.31 -2.21
C GLN A 423 19.12 -20.84 -3.57
N VAL A 424 19.21 -22.19 -3.71
CA VAL A 424 18.64 -22.95 -4.83
C VAL A 424 17.82 -24.10 -4.22
N GLN A 425 16.54 -24.22 -4.55
CA GLN A 425 15.62 -25.23 -4.02
C GLN A 425 15.64 -25.31 -2.47
N GLY A 426 15.70 -24.16 -1.80
CA GLY A 426 15.78 -24.07 -0.34
C GLY A 426 17.16 -24.39 0.27
N GLN A 427 18.12 -24.86 -0.54
CA GLN A 427 19.48 -25.11 -0.10
C GLN A 427 20.28 -23.79 -0.12
N ALA A 428 20.84 -23.40 1.03
CA ALA A 428 21.70 -22.21 1.12
C ALA A 428 22.98 -22.40 0.29
N ILE A 429 23.40 -21.33 -0.38
CA ILE A 429 24.59 -21.29 -1.23
C ILE A 429 25.66 -20.44 -0.51
N ALA A 430 26.72 -21.08 -0.06
CA ALA A 430 27.86 -20.37 0.54
C ALA A 430 28.87 -19.88 -0.51
N GLY A 431 28.92 -20.51 -1.71
CA GLY A 431 29.84 -20.15 -2.78
C GLY A 431 29.65 -20.97 -4.06
N LEU A 432 30.59 -20.88 -5.00
CA LEU A 432 30.52 -21.49 -6.32
C LEU A 432 30.33 -23.01 -6.28
N ASN A 433 30.96 -23.70 -5.34
CA ASN A 433 30.87 -25.16 -5.26
C ASN A 433 29.47 -25.62 -4.87
N ASP A 434 28.85 -24.92 -3.90
CA ASP A 434 27.49 -25.24 -3.46
C ASP A 434 26.49 -24.93 -4.59
N PHE A 435 26.68 -23.82 -5.29
CA PHE A 435 25.85 -23.47 -6.44
C PHE A 435 25.94 -24.51 -7.55
N SER A 436 27.15 -24.94 -7.93
CA SER A 436 27.33 -25.93 -8.96
C SER A 436 26.67 -27.25 -8.58
N SER A 437 26.87 -27.72 -7.34
CA SER A 437 26.25 -28.95 -6.83
C SER A 437 24.71 -28.84 -6.79
N ALA A 438 24.16 -27.70 -6.35
CA ALA A 438 22.71 -27.49 -6.30
C ALA A 438 22.08 -27.49 -7.70
N VAL A 439 22.76 -26.89 -8.70
CA VAL A 439 22.29 -26.86 -10.09
C VAL A 439 22.42 -28.22 -10.78
N GLU A 440 23.48 -28.98 -10.52
CA GLU A 440 23.67 -30.32 -11.06
C GLU A 440 22.61 -31.32 -10.55
N ASN A 441 22.08 -31.13 -9.36
CA ASN A 441 21.04 -31.98 -8.77
C ASN A 441 19.62 -31.69 -9.29
N LEU A 442 19.42 -30.62 -10.10
CA LEU A 442 18.13 -30.32 -10.69
C LEU A 442 17.74 -31.35 -11.74
N GLN A 443 16.49 -31.81 -11.70
CA GLN A 443 15.97 -32.79 -12.64
C GLN A 443 15.25 -32.13 -13.80
N ALA A 444 15.28 -32.74 -14.97
CA ALA A 444 14.52 -32.32 -16.14
C ALA A 444 13.02 -32.23 -15.81
N GLY A 445 12.37 -31.14 -16.22
CA GLY A 445 10.97 -30.85 -15.94
C GLY A 445 10.69 -30.19 -14.58
N ASP A 446 11.69 -30.14 -13.68
CA ASP A 446 11.52 -29.45 -12.37
C ASP A 446 11.35 -27.92 -12.50
N HIS A 447 10.62 -27.35 -11.56
CA HIS A 447 10.59 -25.91 -11.31
C HIS A 447 11.58 -25.60 -10.19
N ALA A 448 12.78 -25.14 -10.58
CA ALA A 448 13.83 -24.81 -9.62
C ALA A 448 13.67 -23.38 -9.08
N SER A 449 13.50 -23.24 -7.78
CA SER A 449 13.42 -21.95 -7.10
C SER A 449 14.80 -21.41 -6.74
N PHE A 450 15.00 -20.11 -6.94
CA PHE A 450 16.20 -19.36 -6.60
C PHE A 450 15.83 -18.20 -5.71
N LEU A 451 16.38 -18.12 -4.50
CA LEU A 451 16.32 -16.90 -3.69
C LEU A 451 17.46 -16.00 -4.14
N ILE A 452 17.12 -14.84 -4.68
CA ILE A 452 18.11 -13.86 -5.14
C ILE A 452 18.02 -12.59 -4.29
N LEU A 453 19.17 -11.92 -4.15
CA LEU A 453 19.26 -10.56 -3.61
C LEU A 453 19.57 -9.62 -4.78
N ARG A 454 18.67 -8.63 -4.99
CA ARG A 454 18.81 -7.56 -5.98
C ARG A 454 18.80 -6.21 -5.25
N GLY A 455 19.95 -5.53 -5.24
CA GLY A 455 20.14 -4.39 -4.33
C GLY A 455 19.95 -4.83 -2.89
N ASN A 456 18.99 -4.25 -2.17
CA ASN A 456 18.67 -4.61 -0.79
C ASN A 456 17.43 -5.52 -0.66
N PHE A 457 16.86 -5.97 -1.79
CA PHE A 457 15.61 -6.75 -1.77
C PHE A 457 15.87 -8.21 -2.09
N ARG A 458 15.36 -9.11 -1.23
CA ARG A 458 15.32 -10.55 -1.50
C ARG A 458 14.02 -10.91 -2.19
N THR A 459 14.12 -11.74 -3.23
CA THR A 459 12.95 -12.20 -3.99
C THR A 459 13.19 -13.60 -4.54
N TYR A 460 12.11 -14.36 -4.71
CA TYR A 460 12.20 -15.66 -5.36
C TYR A 460 12.01 -15.55 -6.89
N ARG A 461 12.80 -16.34 -7.61
CA ARG A 461 12.64 -16.60 -9.05
C ARG A 461 12.61 -18.09 -9.26
N ALA A 462 11.93 -18.54 -10.31
CA ALA A 462 11.93 -19.97 -10.64
C ALA A 462 12.24 -20.17 -12.12
N ILE A 463 13.02 -21.22 -12.38
CA ILE A 463 13.39 -21.67 -13.72
C ILE A 463 12.79 -23.06 -13.91
N ARG A 464 12.04 -23.27 -14.99
CA ARG A 464 11.68 -24.62 -15.42
C ARG A 464 12.89 -25.25 -16.09
N VAL A 465 13.39 -26.32 -15.50
CA VAL A 465 14.53 -27.09 -16.05
C VAL A 465 14.10 -27.79 -17.34
N PRO A 466 14.82 -27.66 -18.46
CA PRO A 466 14.48 -28.34 -19.72
C PRO A 466 14.42 -29.84 -19.57
N ASP A 467 13.55 -30.47 -20.36
CA ASP A 467 13.43 -31.93 -20.48
C ASP A 467 14.69 -32.57 -21.12
#